data_57fd033ceea6b60841f21a6e6d902ae4
#
_entry.id   57fd033ceea6b60841f21a6e6d902ae4
#
_cell.length_a   1.000
_cell.length_b   1.000
_cell.length_c   1.000
_cell.angle_alpha   90.00
_cell.angle_beta   90.00
_cell.angle_gamma   90.00
#
_symmetry.space_group_name_H-M   'P 1'
#
loop_
_entity.id
_entity.type
_entity.pdbx_description
1 polymer ?
#
loop_
_entity_poly.entity_id
_entity_poly.type
_entity_poly.pdbx_seq_one_letter_code
_entity_poly.pdbx_strand_id
1 'polypeptide(L)'
;MSTGNEKEPTQTVVKEENWVRTFLAQNFAHKPGTQFMYNSAATYMCSAIVQKVTGQNILDYLTPRLFEPLGITGMRWENCPRGIATGGWGLSIQTEGLAKFGQLLLQKGMWQGKQLLPAAWIEEASRFHIQQPGGDKPDRPKAKNDWLQGYGYQFWRCQGTAFRGDGAFGQFTIVLPDIRTPDDAAAVAQSILSALAAPFDLMSNEVFVSAS
;
A
#
# COMPACT_ATOMS: atom_id res chain seq x y z
N MET A 1 4.42 5.30 -7.45
CA MET A 1 5.06 4.25 -8.29
C MET A 1 5.24 4.69 -9.75
N SER A 2 5.35 6.00 -10.01
CA SER A 2 5.55 6.54 -11.37
C SER A 2 6.44 7.79 -11.33
N THR A 3 7.53 7.73 -10.59
CA THR A 3 8.49 8.84 -10.41
C THR A 3 9.32 9.14 -11.65
N GLY A 4 9.41 8.20 -12.60
CA GLY A 4 10.21 8.34 -13.81
C GLY A 4 11.67 7.87 -13.67
N ASN A 5 12.05 7.24 -12.57
CA ASN A 5 13.35 6.60 -12.46
C ASN A 5 13.51 5.49 -13.51
N GLU A 6 14.71 5.32 -14.02
CA GLU A 6 15.04 4.24 -14.97
C GLU A 6 15.10 2.87 -14.28
N LYS A 7 15.59 2.85 -13.05
CA LYS A 7 15.73 1.64 -12.21
C LYS A 7 15.23 1.91 -10.80
N GLU A 8 14.79 0.87 -10.12
CA GLU A 8 14.38 0.94 -8.73
C GLU A 8 15.59 1.31 -7.85
N PRO A 9 15.59 2.46 -7.15
CA PRO A 9 16.80 2.99 -6.53
C PRO A 9 16.99 2.58 -5.06
N THR A 10 16.07 1.84 -4.44
CA THR A 10 16.07 1.59 -3.00
C THR A 10 17.39 0.99 -2.52
N GLN A 11 17.92 0.00 -3.23
CA GLN A 11 19.18 -0.65 -2.86
C GLN A 11 20.42 0.27 -2.92
N THR A 12 20.34 1.32 -3.72
CA THR A 12 21.37 2.36 -3.76
C THR A 12 21.16 3.38 -2.63
N VAL A 13 19.91 3.80 -2.43
CA VAL A 13 19.52 4.81 -1.45
C VAL A 13 19.85 4.36 -0.02
N VAL A 14 19.54 3.12 0.34
CA VAL A 14 19.69 2.62 1.73
C VAL A 14 21.16 2.42 2.16
N LYS A 15 22.10 2.46 1.24
CA LYS A 15 23.54 2.35 1.55
C LYS A 15 24.15 3.66 2.06
N GLU A 16 23.46 4.76 1.86
CA GLU A 16 23.95 6.09 2.15
C GLU A 16 23.36 6.64 3.44
N GLU A 17 24.01 7.62 4.05
CA GLU A 17 23.49 8.28 5.24
C GLU A 17 22.28 9.18 4.92
N ASN A 18 22.34 9.90 3.79
CA ASN A 18 21.31 10.86 3.40
C ASN A 18 20.45 10.33 2.24
N TRP A 19 19.46 9.52 2.58
CA TRP A 19 18.58 8.88 1.59
C TRP A 19 17.82 9.87 0.71
N VAL A 20 17.38 11.01 1.26
CA VAL A 20 16.70 12.07 0.49
C VAL A 20 17.62 12.59 -0.60
N ARG A 21 18.84 12.97 -0.25
CA ARG A 21 19.82 13.47 -1.22
C ARG A 21 20.14 12.45 -2.29
N THR A 22 20.34 11.20 -1.87
CA THR A 22 20.68 10.10 -2.78
C THR A 22 19.53 9.80 -3.73
N PHE A 23 18.28 9.80 -3.26
CA PHE A 23 17.12 9.64 -4.12
C PHE A 23 17.00 10.78 -5.15
N LEU A 24 17.15 12.02 -4.73
CA LEU A 24 17.06 13.17 -5.62
C LEU A 24 18.19 13.25 -6.65
N ALA A 25 19.32 12.61 -6.38
CA ALA A 25 20.45 12.51 -7.31
C ALA A 25 20.30 11.35 -8.33
N GLN A 26 19.22 10.53 -8.23
CA GLN A 26 19.00 9.47 -9.21
C GLN A 26 18.61 9.99 -10.59
N ASN A 27 18.83 9.18 -11.62
CA ASN A 27 18.40 9.50 -12.97
C ASN A 27 16.88 9.30 -13.12
N PHE A 28 16.19 10.31 -13.64
CA PHE A 28 14.77 10.30 -13.99
C PHE A 28 14.66 10.30 -15.52
N ALA A 29 14.79 9.12 -16.11
CA ALA A 29 14.84 8.96 -17.57
C ALA A 29 13.46 9.12 -18.24
N HIS A 30 12.38 9.02 -17.47
CA HIS A 30 11.02 9.10 -17.99
C HIS A 30 10.26 10.26 -17.36
N LYS A 31 9.30 10.79 -18.10
CA LYS A 31 8.38 11.80 -17.54
C LYS A 31 7.61 11.22 -16.37
N PRO A 32 7.60 11.87 -15.19
CA PRO A 32 6.80 11.41 -14.06
C PRO A 32 5.33 11.19 -14.43
N GLY A 33 4.74 10.13 -13.91
CA GLY A 33 3.35 9.74 -14.19
C GLY A 33 3.14 8.89 -15.45
N THR A 34 4.17 8.64 -16.27
CA THR A 34 3.98 7.95 -17.57
C THR A 34 4.30 6.47 -17.56
N GLN A 35 5.16 6.02 -16.64
CA GLN A 35 5.55 4.62 -16.55
C GLN A 35 5.47 4.12 -15.11
N PHE A 36 4.91 2.95 -14.93
CA PHE A 36 4.91 2.26 -13.65
C PHE A 36 6.27 1.64 -13.38
N MET A 37 6.80 1.92 -12.22
CA MET A 37 7.90 1.16 -11.61
C MET A 37 7.67 1.13 -10.10
N TYR A 38 7.61 -0.08 -9.53
CA TYR A 38 7.52 -0.21 -8.08
C TYR A 38 8.78 0.38 -7.45
N ASN A 39 8.62 1.33 -6.52
CA ASN A 39 9.73 2.14 -6.02
C ASN A 39 9.52 2.48 -4.54
N SER A 40 10.11 1.68 -3.67
CA SER A 40 9.99 1.85 -2.22
C SER A 40 10.68 3.11 -1.73
N ALA A 41 11.79 3.51 -2.36
CA ALA A 41 12.46 4.77 -2.02
C ALA A 41 11.59 6.00 -2.35
N ALA A 42 10.72 5.93 -3.37
CA ALA A 42 9.76 6.99 -3.65
C ALA A 42 8.71 7.12 -2.53
N THR A 43 8.29 5.99 -1.93
CA THR A 43 7.39 6.03 -0.77
C THR A 43 8.10 6.58 0.47
N TYR A 44 9.37 6.26 0.67
CA TYR A 44 10.20 6.92 1.69
C TYR A 44 10.22 8.45 1.51
N MET A 45 10.28 8.94 0.28
CA MET A 45 10.23 10.39 0.03
C MET A 45 8.91 11.02 0.50
N CYS A 46 7.79 10.30 0.44
CA CYS A 46 6.52 10.79 1.01
C CYS A 46 6.63 10.97 2.53
N SER A 47 7.25 10.00 3.23
CA SER A 47 7.54 10.12 4.67
C SER A 47 8.44 11.32 4.98
N ALA A 48 9.51 11.49 4.21
CA ALA A 48 10.44 12.62 4.36
C ALA A 48 9.75 13.98 4.13
N ILE A 49 8.83 14.07 3.17
CA ILE A 49 8.04 15.27 2.91
C ILE A 49 7.12 15.57 4.10
N VAL A 50 6.41 14.57 4.63
CA VAL A 50 5.54 14.74 5.81
C VAL A 50 6.37 15.27 6.97
N GLN A 51 7.50 14.64 7.30
CA GLN A 51 8.37 15.09 8.38
C GLN A 51 8.90 16.50 8.15
N LYS A 52 9.29 16.84 6.92
CA LYS A 52 9.78 18.18 6.58
C LYS A 52 8.71 19.26 6.76
N VAL A 53 7.47 18.97 6.38
CA VAL A 53 6.37 19.95 6.42
C VAL A 53 5.78 20.09 7.81
N THR A 54 5.69 18.98 8.57
CA THR A 54 5.04 18.96 9.88
C THR A 54 6.00 19.13 11.07
N GLY A 55 7.30 18.91 10.85
CA GLY A 55 8.30 18.82 11.91
C GLY A 55 8.21 17.54 12.75
N GLN A 56 7.32 16.60 12.41
CA GLN A 56 7.07 15.37 13.14
C GLN A 56 7.45 14.15 12.30
N ASN A 57 8.05 13.13 12.93
CA ASN A 57 8.18 11.81 12.29
C ASN A 57 6.79 11.29 11.94
N ILE A 58 6.67 10.50 10.84
CA ILE A 58 5.37 10.06 10.36
C ILE A 58 4.62 9.18 11.38
N LEU A 59 5.33 8.41 12.22
CA LEU A 59 4.71 7.64 13.29
C LEU A 59 4.07 8.57 14.31
N ASP A 60 4.80 9.59 14.79
CA ASP A 60 4.29 10.57 15.74
C ASP A 60 3.12 11.38 15.14
N TYR A 61 3.23 11.72 13.86
CA TYR A 61 2.18 12.45 13.15
C TYR A 61 0.90 11.65 13.02
N LEU A 62 0.99 10.35 12.71
CA LEU A 62 -0.16 9.46 12.51
C LEU A 62 -0.76 8.95 13.83
N THR A 63 0.02 8.88 14.89
CA THR A 63 -0.46 8.34 16.18
C THR A 63 -1.76 9.00 16.63
N PRO A 64 -1.87 10.31 16.84
CA PRO A 64 -3.12 10.95 17.28
C PRO A 64 -4.18 11.06 16.19
N ARG A 65 -3.81 10.91 14.91
CA ARG A 65 -4.71 11.15 13.76
C ARG A 65 -5.33 9.88 13.19
N LEU A 66 -4.63 8.76 13.33
CA LEU A 66 -5.02 7.49 12.75
C LEU A 66 -4.98 6.34 13.77
N PHE A 67 -3.83 6.11 14.40
CA PHE A 67 -3.64 4.92 15.23
C PHE A 67 -4.47 4.96 16.51
N GLU A 68 -4.43 6.05 17.28
CA GLU A 68 -5.23 6.21 18.49
C GLU A 68 -6.74 6.14 18.21
N PRO A 69 -7.30 6.88 17.22
CA PRO A 69 -8.71 6.77 16.88
C PRO A 69 -9.15 5.34 16.51
N LEU A 70 -8.27 4.56 15.88
CA LEU A 70 -8.52 3.15 15.54
C LEU A 70 -8.27 2.20 16.73
N GLY A 71 -7.75 2.69 17.86
CA GLY A 71 -7.33 1.85 18.97
C GLY A 71 -6.19 0.90 18.59
N ILE A 72 -5.26 1.37 17.75
CA ILE A 72 -4.07 0.64 17.34
C ILE A 72 -2.92 1.11 18.24
N THR A 73 -2.23 0.16 18.86
CA THR A 73 -1.13 0.42 19.80
C THR A 73 0.08 -0.45 19.50
N GLY A 74 1.23 -0.10 20.08
CA GLY A 74 2.45 -0.90 19.97
C GLY A 74 3.14 -0.86 18.61
N MET A 75 2.77 0.07 17.74
CA MET A 75 3.40 0.26 16.46
C MET A 75 4.86 0.64 16.58
N ARG A 76 5.67 0.14 15.66
CA ARG A 76 7.07 0.56 15.49
C ARG A 76 7.32 0.78 14.01
N TRP A 77 8.08 1.80 13.69
CA TRP A 77 8.49 2.06 12.32
C TRP A 77 10.01 2.22 12.23
N GLU A 78 10.63 1.50 11.32
CA GLU A 78 12.05 1.65 11.06
C GLU A 78 12.36 3.05 10.55
N ASN A 79 13.55 3.55 10.90
CA ASN A 79 14.02 4.85 10.46
C ASN A 79 15.29 4.72 9.62
N CYS A 80 15.49 5.65 8.70
CA CYS A 80 16.77 5.84 8.04
C CYS A 80 17.81 6.39 9.05
N PRO A 81 19.11 6.41 8.70
CA PRO A 81 20.16 6.92 9.61
C PRO A 81 19.91 8.35 10.12
N ARG A 82 19.13 9.14 9.42
CA ARG A 82 18.77 10.53 9.80
C ARG A 82 17.45 10.64 10.56
N GLY A 83 16.89 9.55 11.07
CA GLY A 83 15.68 9.54 11.91
C GLY A 83 14.37 9.78 11.15
N ILE A 84 14.36 9.63 9.84
CA ILE A 84 13.13 9.70 9.04
C ILE A 84 12.59 8.28 8.88
N ALA A 85 11.32 8.04 9.21
CA ALA A 85 10.71 6.73 9.02
C ALA A 85 10.72 6.29 7.56
N THR A 86 10.97 5.00 7.33
CA THR A 86 11.17 4.44 5.97
C THR A 86 9.95 4.59 5.06
N GLY A 87 8.74 4.66 5.63
CA GLY A 87 7.51 4.94 4.91
C GLY A 87 7.06 3.85 3.94
N GLY A 88 7.97 3.31 3.15
CA GLY A 88 7.71 2.27 2.16
C GLY A 88 7.83 0.84 2.69
N TRP A 89 8.36 0.66 3.90
CA TRP A 89 8.53 -0.62 4.61
C TRP A 89 8.74 -0.37 6.11
N GLY A 90 8.99 -1.44 6.87
CA GLY A 90 9.45 -1.35 8.25
C GLY A 90 8.41 -0.93 9.28
N LEU A 91 7.12 -0.81 8.92
CA LEU A 91 6.04 -0.66 9.90
C LEU A 91 5.71 -2.04 10.50
N SER A 92 5.91 -2.18 11.79
CA SER A 92 5.40 -3.32 12.58
C SER A 92 4.08 -2.91 13.22
N ILE A 93 3.04 -3.70 12.96
CA ILE A 93 1.67 -3.50 13.45
C ILE A 93 1.05 -4.86 13.74
N GLN A 94 0.16 -4.95 14.71
CA GLN A 94 -0.61 -6.18 14.94
C GLN A 94 -1.62 -6.43 13.81
N THR A 95 -1.90 -7.69 13.53
CA THR A 95 -2.87 -8.11 12.50
C THR A 95 -4.23 -7.46 12.69
N GLU A 96 -4.71 -7.36 13.94
CA GLU A 96 -5.94 -6.64 14.28
C GLU A 96 -5.88 -5.14 13.88
N GLY A 97 -4.74 -4.50 14.06
CA GLY A 97 -4.54 -3.10 13.62
C GLY A 97 -4.63 -2.95 12.11
N LEU A 98 -4.09 -3.93 11.36
CA LEU A 98 -4.21 -3.97 9.91
C LEU A 98 -5.66 -4.20 9.47
N ALA A 99 -6.42 -5.06 10.18
CA ALA A 99 -7.86 -5.27 9.95
C ALA A 99 -8.67 -4.00 10.18
N LYS A 100 -8.42 -3.28 11.28
CA LYS A 100 -9.09 -1.99 11.57
C LYS A 100 -8.81 -0.94 10.49
N PHE A 101 -7.58 -0.90 9.97
CA PHE A 101 -7.26 -0.03 8.85
C PHE A 101 -8.00 -0.43 7.57
N GLY A 102 -8.07 -1.72 7.24
CA GLY A 102 -8.87 -2.23 6.13
C GLY A 102 -10.36 -1.88 6.28
N GLN A 103 -10.92 -2.03 7.49
CA GLN A 103 -12.30 -1.65 7.79
C GLN A 103 -12.53 -0.14 7.62
N LEU A 104 -11.59 0.72 8.04
CA LEU A 104 -11.65 2.15 7.79
C LEU A 104 -11.73 2.47 6.30
N LEU A 105 -10.93 1.79 5.47
CA LEU A 105 -10.96 1.97 4.01
C LEU A 105 -12.29 1.51 3.42
N LEU A 106 -12.80 0.35 3.86
CA LEU A 106 -14.10 -0.19 3.43
C LEU A 106 -15.25 0.77 3.77
N GLN A 107 -15.21 1.40 4.92
CA GLN A 107 -16.19 2.38 5.39
C GLN A 107 -15.92 3.80 4.84
N LYS A 108 -15.13 3.92 3.77
CA LYS A 108 -14.80 5.21 3.13
C LYS A 108 -14.30 6.26 4.13
N GLY A 109 -13.47 5.82 5.07
CA GLY A 109 -12.84 6.68 6.06
C GLY A 109 -13.69 7.02 7.28
N MET A 110 -14.88 6.46 7.38
CA MET A 110 -15.73 6.58 8.58
C MET A 110 -15.30 5.56 9.63
N TRP A 111 -15.16 5.98 10.88
CA TRP A 111 -14.85 5.13 12.01
C TRP A 111 -15.65 5.57 13.24
N GLN A 112 -16.45 4.66 13.78
CA GLN A 112 -17.30 4.92 14.96
C GLN A 112 -18.09 6.25 14.87
N GLY A 113 -18.67 6.50 13.70
CA GLY A 113 -19.46 7.71 13.42
C GLY A 113 -18.65 8.98 13.14
N LYS A 114 -17.32 8.91 13.13
CA LYS A 114 -16.43 10.04 12.82
C LYS A 114 -15.70 9.83 11.50
N GLN A 115 -15.70 10.85 10.64
CA GLN A 115 -14.91 10.84 9.42
C GLN A 115 -13.44 11.11 9.75
N LEU A 116 -12.59 10.08 9.69
CA LEU A 116 -11.14 10.18 9.93
C LEU A 116 -10.38 10.51 8.64
N LEU A 117 -10.79 9.94 7.51
CA LEU A 117 -10.21 10.20 6.20
C LEU A 117 -11.34 10.63 5.24
N PRO A 118 -11.13 11.63 4.38
CA PRO A 118 -12.16 12.02 3.39
C PRO A 118 -12.52 10.83 2.48
N ALA A 119 -13.82 10.57 2.29
CA ALA A 119 -14.29 9.50 1.39
C ALA A 119 -13.75 9.68 -0.02
N ALA A 120 -13.78 10.90 -0.55
CA ALA A 120 -13.23 11.23 -1.86
C ALA A 120 -11.73 10.92 -1.99
N TRP A 121 -10.97 11.03 -0.89
CA TRP A 121 -9.55 10.64 -0.89
C TRP A 121 -9.37 9.13 -1.04
N ILE A 122 -10.17 8.33 -0.35
CA ILE A 122 -10.10 6.87 -0.43
C ILE A 122 -10.48 6.41 -1.83
N GLU A 123 -11.55 6.98 -2.41
CA GLU A 123 -11.97 6.69 -3.78
C GLU A 123 -10.87 7.07 -4.78
N GLU A 124 -10.26 8.24 -4.62
CA GLU A 124 -9.13 8.66 -5.45
C GLU A 124 -7.91 7.75 -5.26
N ALA A 125 -7.55 7.42 -4.04
CA ALA A 125 -6.36 6.60 -3.75
C ALA A 125 -6.49 5.16 -4.25
N SER A 126 -7.69 4.59 -4.23
CA SER A 126 -7.94 3.19 -4.62
C SER A 126 -8.30 3.02 -6.09
N ARG A 127 -8.60 4.09 -6.86
CA ARG A 127 -8.91 3.95 -8.29
C ARG A 127 -7.67 3.66 -9.14
N PHE A 128 -7.90 3.30 -10.39
CA PHE A 128 -6.85 3.12 -11.38
C PHE A 128 -6.16 4.45 -11.70
N HIS A 129 -4.85 4.50 -11.58
CA HIS A 129 -4.01 5.63 -12.01
C HIS A 129 -2.99 5.23 -13.05
N ILE A 130 -2.40 4.04 -12.93
CA ILE A 130 -1.36 3.60 -13.84
C ILE A 130 -1.37 2.07 -14.00
N GLN A 131 -1.04 1.61 -15.18
CA GLN A 131 -0.94 0.19 -15.51
C GLN A 131 0.45 -0.35 -15.16
N GLN A 132 0.50 -1.50 -14.48
CA GLN A 132 1.73 -2.26 -14.30
C GLN A 132 2.18 -2.85 -15.64
N PRO A 133 3.50 -3.04 -15.85
CA PRO A 133 4.02 -3.76 -16.99
C PRO A 133 3.59 -5.24 -16.94
N GLY A 134 3.35 -5.81 -18.08
CA GLY A 134 2.94 -7.21 -18.24
C GLY A 134 1.83 -7.36 -19.28
N GLY A 135 1.67 -8.53 -19.80
CA GLY A 135 0.70 -8.88 -20.83
C GLY A 135 -0.03 -10.16 -20.50
N ASP A 136 -0.92 -10.56 -21.41
CA ASP A 136 -1.60 -11.83 -21.33
C ASP A 136 -0.60 -12.99 -21.36
N LYS A 137 -0.86 -13.97 -20.51
CA LYS A 137 -0.18 -15.27 -20.53
C LYS A 137 -1.24 -16.35 -20.77
N PRO A 138 -0.89 -17.46 -21.48
CA PRO A 138 -1.86 -18.53 -21.76
C PRO A 138 -2.52 -19.11 -20.52
N ASP A 139 -1.73 -19.27 -19.44
CA ASP A 139 -2.16 -19.81 -18.13
C ASP A 139 -2.78 -18.76 -17.22
N ARG A 140 -2.55 -17.46 -17.50
CA ARG A 140 -3.06 -16.36 -16.68
C ARG A 140 -3.37 -15.14 -17.53
N PRO A 141 -4.57 -15.07 -18.13
CA PRO A 141 -5.03 -13.90 -18.87
C PRO A 141 -4.99 -12.63 -18.01
N LYS A 142 -4.62 -11.49 -18.62
CA LYS A 142 -4.55 -10.20 -17.93
C LYS A 142 -5.83 -9.89 -17.14
N ALA A 143 -6.99 -10.15 -17.74
CA ALA A 143 -8.30 -9.91 -17.12
C ALA A 143 -8.54 -10.72 -15.83
N LYS A 144 -7.79 -11.82 -15.61
CA LYS A 144 -7.87 -12.67 -14.42
C LYS A 144 -6.62 -12.59 -13.55
N ASN A 145 -5.77 -11.61 -13.78
CA ASN A 145 -4.51 -11.45 -13.06
C ASN A 145 -4.55 -10.20 -12.19
N ASP A 146 -4.73 -10.38 -10.89
CA ASP A 146 -4.80 -9.29 -9.91
C ASP A 146 -3.51 -8.50 -9.73
N TRP A 147 -2.41 -8.91 -10.34
CA TRP A 147 -1.19 -8.10 -10.46
C TRP A 147 -1.22 -7.11 -11.63
N LEU A 148 -2.22 -7.21 -12.52
CA LEU A 148 -2.30 -6.42 -13.76
C LEU A 148 -3.60 -5.61 -13.87
N GLN A 149 -4.32 -5.40 -12.77
CA GLN A 149 -5.57 -4.61 -12.76
C GLN A 149 -5.37 -3.12 -12.57
N GLY A 150 -4.12 -2.67 -12.46
CA GLY A 150 -3.78 -1.27 -12.23
C GLY A 150 -3.31 -0.98 -10.81
N TYR A 151 -2.81 0.24 -10.61
CA TYR A 151 -2.27 0.71 -9.35
C TYR A 151 -2.82 2.10 -9.02
N GLY A 152 -3.19 2.30 -7.77
CA GLY A 152 -3.63 3.56 -7.22
C GLY A 152 -2.52 4.28 -6.45
N TYR A 153 -2.87 5.00 -5.39
CA TYR A 153 -1.91 5.60 -4.47
C TYR A 153 -1.55 4.59 -3.38
N GLN A 154 -0.53 3.76 -3.65
CA GLN A 154 -0.05 2.65 -2.81
C GLN A 154 -1.05 1.48 -2.65
N PHE A 155 -2.06 1.39 -3.52
CA PHE A 155 -2.99 0.27 -3.58
C PHE A 155 -2.89 -0.44 -4.92
N TRP A 156 -2.79 -1.77 -4.87
CA TRP A 156 -2.97 -2.63 -6.03
C TRP A 156 -4.47 -2.77 -6.31
N ARG A 157 -4.84 -2.56 -7.56
CA ARG A 157 -6.19 -2.89 -8.00
C ARG A 157 -6.32 -4.40 -8.18
N CYS A 158 -7.49 -4.93 -7.82
CA CYS A 158 -7.91 -6.28 -8.12
C CYS A 158 -9.06 -6.28 -9.12
N GLN A 159 -9.55 -7.45 -9.50
CA GLN A 159 -10.73 -7.58 -10.33
C GLN A 159 -11.94 -6.89 -9.66
N GLY A 160 -12.86 -6.37 -10.48
CA GLY A 160 -14.01 -5.60 -10.00
C GLY A 160 -13.62 -4.33 -9.28
N THR A 161 -14.23 -4.06 -8.14
CA THR A 161 -13.97 -2.87 -7.32
C THR A 161 -12.93 -3.12 -6.22
N ALA A 162 -12.50 -4.36 -6.04
CA ALA A 162 -11.55 -4.74 -5.01
C ALA A 162 -10.19 -4.06 -5.17
N PHE A 163 -9.56 -3.78 -4.04
CA PHE A 163 -8.18 -3.27 -3.99
C PHE A 163 -7.48 -3.79 -2.74
N ARG A 164 -6.17 -3.74 -2.75
CA ARG A 164 -5.38 -4.24 -1.63
C ARG A 164 -4.10 -3.46 -1.38
N GLY A 165 -3.64 -3.48 -0.12
CA GLY A 165 -2.24 -3.33 0.25
C GLY A 165 -1.61 -4.70 0.34
N ASP A 166 -0.37 -4.86 -0.13
CA ASP A 166 0.37 -6.07 0.12
C ASP A 166 1.83 -5.80 0.49
N GLY A 167 2.39 -6.70 1.28
CA GLY A 167 3.77 -6.69 1.73
C GLY A 167 4.56 -7.87 1.16
N ALA A 168 5.88 -7.71 1.13
CA ALA A 168 6.81 -8.66 0.50
C ALA A 168 6.81 -10.07 1.13
N PHE A 169 6.25 -10.22 2.33
CA PHE A 169 6.24 -11.49 3.07
C PHE A 169 4.82 -12.03 3.29
N GLY A 170 3.88 -11.71 2.39
CA GLY A 170 2.51 -12.23 2.45
C GLY A 170 1.59 -11.50 3.45
N GLN A 171 1.89 -10.25 3.79
CA GLN A 171 0.98 -9.40 4.55
C GLN A 171 -0.02 -8.76 3.57
N PHE A 172 -1.28 -9.13 3.67
CA PHE A 172 -2.34 -8.59 2.81
C PHE A 172 -3.40 -7.86 3.62
N THR A 173 -3.86 -6.73 3.07
CA THR A 173 -5.14 -6.10 3.43
C THR A 173 -5.95 -6.00 2.15
N ILE A 174 -6.97 -6.84 2.02
CA ILE A 174 -7.83 -6.89 0.84
C ILE A 174 -9.17 -6.24 1.19
N VAL A 175 -9.57 -5.22 0.43
CA VAL A 175 -10.82 -4.48 0.61
C VAL A 175 -11.76 -4.84 -0.53
N LEU A 176 -12.96 -5.31 -0.19
CA LEU A 176 -13.98 -5.86 -1.08
C LEU A 176 -15.28 -5.03 -0.98
N PRO A 177 -15.39 -3.86 -1.64
CA PRO A 177 -16.49 -2.92 -1.43
C PRO A 177 -17.87 -3.43 -1.85
N ASP A 178 -17.93 -4.30 -2.85
CA ASP A 178 -19.20 -4.78 -3.43
C ASP A 178 -19.66 -6.12 -2.84
N ILE A 179 -18.90 -6.71 -1.95
CA ILE A 179 -19.21 -8.00 -1.35
C ILE A 179 -20.10 -7.78 -0.13
N ARG A 180 -21.26 -8.42 -0.11
CA ARG A 180 -22.30 -8.23 0.92
C ARG A 180 -22.51 -9.42 1.83
N THR A 181 -21.97 -10.60 1.47
CA THR A 181 -22.08 -11.80 2.28
C THR A 181 -20.69 -12.32 2.65
N PRO A 182 -20.53 -12.94 3.84
CA PRO A 182 -19.25 -13.54 4.24
C PRO A 182 -18.77 -14.63 3.28
N ASP A 183 -19.68 -15.42 2.72
CA ASP A 183 -19.34 -16.51 1.80
C ASP A 183 -18.80 -15.99 0.47
N ASP A 184 -19.43 -14.93 -0.09
CA ASP A 184 -18.92 -14.27 -1.28
C ASP A 184 -17.55 -13.64 -1.02
N ALA A 185 -17.37 -13.02 0.16
CA ALA A 185 -16.09 -12.46 0.57
C ALA A 185 -15.00 -13.54 0.62
N ALA A 186 -15.28 -14.67 1.22
CA ALA A 186 -14.34 -15.78 1.31
C ALA A 186 -13.97 -16.32 -0.07
N ALA A 187 -14.94 -16.49 -0.97
CA ALA A 187 -14.71 -17.00 -2.32
C ALA A 187 -13.83 -16.04 -3.16
N VAL A 188 -14.12 -14.73 -3.12
CA VAL A 188 -13.32 -13.72 -3.86
C VAL A 188 -11.94 -13.58 -3.24
N ALA A 189 -11.84 -13.54 -1.93
CA ALA A 189 -10.57 -13.46 -1.23
C ALA A 189 -9.69 -14.69 -1.55
N GLN A 190 -10.25 -15.90 -1.52
CA GLN A 190 -9.54 -17.11 -1.89
C GLN A 190 -9.09 -17.10 -3.36
N SER A 191 -9.90 -16.56 -4.27
CA SER A 191 -9.53 -16.39 -5.68
C SER A 191 -8.34 -15.43 -5.83
N ILE A 192 -8.36 -14.29 -5.15
CA ILE A 192 -7.27 -13.31 -5.15
C ILE A 192 -6.00 -13.95 -4.58
N LEU A 193 -6.08 -14.60 -3.43
CA LEU A 193 -4.93 -15.25 -2.80
C LEU A 193 -4.34 -16.35 -3.66
N SER A 194 -5.18 -17.20 -4.26
CA SER A 194 -4.73 -18.25 -5.18
C SER A 194 -4.02 -17.67 -6.40
N ALA A 195 -4.49 -16.53 -6.90
CA ALA A 195 -3.85 -15.81 -8.00
C ALA A 195 -2.52 -15.17 -7.60
N LEU A 196 -2.34 -14.81 -6.33
CA LEU A 196 -1.12 -14.22 -5.78
C LEU A 196 -0.10 -15.28 -5.34
N ALA A 197 -0.56 -16.44 -4.88
CA ALA A 197 0.24 -17.48 -4.25
C ALA A 197 1.18 -18.26 -5.17
N ALA A 198 1.01 -18.17 -6.46
CA ALA A 198 1.96 -18.78 -7.40
C ALA A 198 3.07 -17.76 -7.76
N PRO A 199 4.15 -17.62 -7.01
CA PRO A 199 5.18 -18.55 -6.56
C PRO A 199 5.74 -18.34 -5.12
N PHE A 200 4.94 -17.85 -4.20
CA PHE A 200 5.41 -17.62 -2.83
C PHE A 200 4.74 -18.61 -1.86
N ASP A 201 5.57 -19.31 -1.07
CA ASP A 201 5.11 -20.08 0.10
C ASP A 201 4.56 -19.09 1.14
N LEU A 202 3.24 -19.04 1.26
CA LEU A 202 2.54 -18.07 2.12
C LEU A 202 2.68 -18.48 3.59
N MET A 203 3.50 -17.76 4.32
CA MET A 203 3.38 -17.71 5.78
C MET A 203 2.31 -16.66 6.12
N SER A 204 1.13 -17.14 6.49
CA SER A 204 -0.11 -16.38 6.53
C SER A 204 -0.22 -15.41 7.70
N ASN A 205 -0.28 -14.13 7.41
CA ASN A 205 -0.96 -13.11 8.21
C ASN A 205 -1.96 -12.37 7.32
N GLU A 206 -3.01 -13.08 6.93
CA GLU A 206 -4.03 -12.57 6.00
C GLU A 206 -5.13 -11.84 6.77
N VAL A 207 -5.51 -10.67 6.30
CA VAL A 207 -6.63 -9.90 6.84
C VAL A 207 -7.60 -9.58 5.73
N PHE A 208 -8.81 -10.09 5.84
CA PHE A 208 -9.92 -9.81 4.96
C PHE A 208 -10.89 -8.85 5.61
N VAL A 209 -11.37 -7.88 4.85
CA VAL A 209 -12.39 -6.94 5.30
C VAL A 209 -13.47 -6.83 4.24
N SER A 210 -14.69 -7.22 4.59
CA SER A 210 -15.90 -7.11 3.76
C SER A 210 -16.97 -6.26 4.45
N ALA A 211 -17.90 -5.72 3.67
CA ALA A 211 -19.10 -5.11 4.21
C ALA A 211 -20.02 -6.21 4.74
N SER A 212 -20.33 -6.21 6.03
CA SER A 212 -21.36 -7.03 6.69
C SER A 212 -22.67 -6.25 6.79
#